data_791b222e96bc61df824fa28b55a4c189
#
_entry.id   791b222e96bc61df824fa28b55a4c189
#
_cell.length_a   1.000
_cell.length_b   1.000
_cell.length_c   1.000
_cell.angle_alpha   90.00
_cell.angle_beta   90.00
_cell.angle_gamma   90.00
#
_symmetry.space_group_name_H-M   'P 1'
#
loop_
_entity.id
_entity.type
_entity.pdbx_description
1 polymer ?
#
loop_
_entity_poly.entity_id
_entity_poly.type
_entity_poly.pdbx_seq_one_letter_code
_entity_poly.pdbx_strand_id
1 'polypeptide(L)'
;MEEQIRLKKLLQLLDEDIFATDDVASDRVKELSKEGLNKFFIRRLKEDMKDWDGHPLYKNRFTKTISYQLTPEEKYLYDQVTNYLTRRKEEATEEKNIHVSLALAVMQRRLVSSIYAIKNTLYKRWNALQGIVDEVNKNPNIWKQRQKLELIDVDNIDQYDDLEDDEKDALDNILSDPKKFKLFTTSKSLAEIANEAQEVKRLYDITNHLYNQNQEEKKYIQLKELLKSQGVINGQKLVIFTEHKDTLTYLQERLTNNGYKVSVIHGGLSVDERRAAQWEFMSPETQILIATDAAGEGINLQFCRLLINWDIPWNPNRLEQRMGRIHRYGQKEDVLVFNLVADNTREGQVLAKLLNKLDIIRESMGDDRVYDVIQDCAERCQSGSNHCLCV
;
A
#
# COMPACT_ATOMS: atom_id res chain seq x y z
N MET A 1 -14.10 8.71 -13.19
CA MET A 1 -14.91 8.77 -14.44
C MET A 1 -15.53 7.40 -14.77
N GLU A 2 -14.77 6.29 -14.82
CA GLU A 2 -15.33 4.95 -15.11
C GLU A 2 -16.33 4.43 -14.07
N GLU A 3 -16.07 4.63 -12.79
CA GLU A 3 -17.00 4.21 -11.73
C GLU A 3 -18.33 4.99 -11.77
N GLN A 4 -18.27 6.27 -12.08
CA GLN A 4 -19.47 7.07 -12.29
C GLN A 4 -20.29 6.59 -13.49
N ILE A 5 -19.60 6.16 -14.56
CA ILE A 5 -20.24 5.56 -15.74
C ILE A 5 -20.86 4.20 -15.39
N ARG A 6 -20.17 3.38 -14.58
CA ARG A 6 -20.68 2.08 -14.10
C ARG A 6 -21.89 2.27 -13.19
N LEU A 7 -21.82 3.20 -12.24
CA LEU A 7 -22.94 3.54 -11.36
C LEU A 7 -24.14 4.04 -12.16
N LYS A 8 -23.91 4.95 -13.13
CA LYS A 8 -24.95 5.43 -14.03
C LYS A 8 -25.64 4.29 -14.78
N LYS A 9 -24.87 3.38 -15.40
CA LYS A 9 -25.42 2.22 -16.11
C LYS A 9 -26.23 1.31 -15.18
N LEU A 10 -25.79 1.13 -13.95
CA LEU A 10 -26.53 0.33 -12.96
C LEU A 10 -27.84 1.00 -12.57
N LEU A 11 -27.84 2.31 -12.36
CA LEU A 11 -29.04 3.08 -12.02
C LEU A 11 -30.02 3.17 -13.18
N GLN A 12 -29.54 3.28 -14.44
CA GLN A 12 -30.38 3.22 -15.64
C GLN A 12 -31.11 1.88 -15.79
N LEU A 13 -30.52 0.77 -15.31
CA LEU A 13 -31.21 -0.53 -15.27
C LEU A 13 -32.36 -0.58 -14.28
N LEU A 14 -32.37 0.29 -13.28
CA LEU A 14 -33.43 0.38 -12.28
C LEU A 14 -34.57 1.32 -12.76
N ASP A 15 -34.22 2.42 -13.38
CA ASP A 15 -35.19 3.36 -13.95
C ASP A 15 -34.53 4.21 -15.03
N GLU A 16 -34.93 3.96 -16.29
CA GLU A 16 -34.34 4.59 -17.46
C GLU A 16 -34.73 6.07 -17.59
N ASP A 17 -35.93 6.42 -17.13
CA ASP A 17 -36.46 7.80 -17.25
C ASP A 17 -35.82 8.75 -16.24
N ILE A 18 -35.59 8.27 -14.99
CA ILE A 18 -35.03 9.10 -13.90
C ILE A 18 -33.52 9.34 -14.10
N PHE A 19 -32.82 8.39 -14.73
CA PHE A 19 -31.36 8.44 -14.88
C PHE A 19 -30.91 8.65 -16.34
N ALA A 20 -31.79 9.07 -17.23
CA ALA A 20 -31.54 9.24 -18.66
C ALA A 20 -30.61 10.40 -19.03
N THR A 21 -30.55 11.47 -18.20
CA THR A 21 -29.78 12.67 -18.49
C THR A 21 -28.29 12.51 -18.20
N ASP A 22 -27.45 13.15 -19.02
CA ASP A 22 -25.97 13.09 -18.92
C ASP A 22 -25.40 13.86 -17.71
N ASP A 23 -26.22 14.66 -17.05
CA ASP A 23 -25.83 15.37 -15.84
C ASP A 23 -25.77 14.40 -14.67
N VAL A 24 -24.56 13.99 -14.43
CA VAL A 24 -23.99 13.42 -13.21
C VAL A 24 -24.98 12.62 -12.34
N ALA A 25 -25.03 11.32 -12.56
CA ALA A 25 -25.80 10.38 -11.73
C ALA A 25 -25.58 10.59 -10.22
N SER A 26 -24.39 11.07 -9.80
CA SER A 26 -24.06 11.40 -8.41
C SER A 26 -24.88 12.57 -7.84
N ASP A 27 -25.12 13.60 -8.62
CA ASP A 27 -25.86 14.77 -8.14
C ASP A 27 -27.36 14.48 -8.07
N ARG A 28 -27.88 13.69 -9.02
CA ARG A 28 -29.26 13.21 -8.96
C ARG A 28 -29.50 12.25 -7.80
N VAL A 29 -28.55 11.38 -7.50
CA VAL A 29 -28.58 10.51 -6.31
C VAL A 29 -28.54 11.35 -5.02
N LYS A 30 -27.74 12.44 -4.96
CA LYS A 30 -27.72 13.37 -3.83
C LYS A 30 -29.05 14.12 -3.66
N GLU A 31 -29.66 14.56 -4.76
CA GLU A 31 -30.99 15.22 -4.74
C GLU A 31 -32.05 14.24 -4.26
N LEU A 32 -32.14 13.05 -4.82
CA LEU A 32 -33.11 12.02 -4.41
C LEU A 32 -32.90 11.59 -2.95
N SER A 33 -31.67 11.60 -2.45
CA SER A 33 -31.36 11.33 -1.04
C SER A 33 -31.86 12.45 -0.12
N LYS A 34 -31.76 13.73 -0.54
CA LYS A 34 -32.31 14.90 0.22
C LYS A 34 -33.82 14.94 0.25
N GLU A 35 -34.46 14.50 -0.81
CA GLU A 35 -35.93 14.48 -0.94
C GLU A 35 -36.59 13.27 -0.24
N GLY A 36 -35.80 12.39 0.43
CA GLY A 36 -36.33 11.20 1.09
C GLY A 36 -36.88 10.14 0.13
N LEU A 37 -36.60 10.28 -1.16
CA LEU A 37 -37.04 9.35 -2.22
C LEU A 37 -36.06 8.18 -2.38
N ASN A 38 -35.77 7.47 -1.30
CA ASN A 38 -34.91 6.27 -1.30
C ASN A 38 -35.59 5.04 -1.93
N LYS A 39 -36.27 5.19 -3.08
CA LYS A 39 -36.90 4.05 -3.75
C LYS A 39 -35.91 3.10 -4.41
N PHE A 40 -34.73 3.61 -4.81
CA PHE A 40 -33.78 2.89 -5.66
C PHE A 40 -32.56 2.36 -4.92
N PHE A 41 -32.21 2.93 -3.77
CA PHE A 41 -31.11 2.43 -2.94
C PHE A 41 -31.34 2.71 -1.47
N ILE A 42 -30.87 1.82 -0.62
CA ILE A 42 -30.84 1.98 0.83
C ILE A 42 -29.38 1.98 1.27
N ARG A 43 -28.92 3.11 1.82
CA ARG A 43 -27.61 3.22 2.48
C ARG A 43 -27.83 3.07 3.98
N ARG A 44 -27.16 2.11 4.59
CA ARG A 44 -27.13 1.93 6.04
C ARG A 44 -25.70 1.95 6.53
N LEU A 45 -25.44 2.79 7.52
CA LEU A 45 -24.16 2.82 8.22
C LEU A 45 -24.11 1.66 9.21
N LYS A 46 -22.92 1.08 9.41
CA LYS A 46 -22.74 0.02 10.41
C LYS A 46 -23.08 0.50 11.80
N GLU A 47 -22.80 1.76 12.12
CA GLU A 47 -23.07 2.44 13.38
C GLU A 47 -24.58 2.59 13.65
N ASP A 48 -25.40 2.73 12.61
CA ASP A 48 -26.84 2.89 12.71
C ASP A 48 -27.60 1.57 12.81
N MET A 49 -26.90 0.44 12.55
CA MET A 49 -27.53 -0.86 12.54
C MET A 49 -27.72 -1.39 13.97
N LYS A 50 -28.99 -1.61 14.34
CA LYS A 50 -29.39 -2.11 15.65
C LYS A 50 -30.17 -3.42 15.52
N ASP A 51 -30.13 -4.24 16.56
CA ASP A 51 -31.00 -5.40 16.69
C ASP A 51 -32.45 -4.98 17.05
N TRP A 52 -33.32 -5.98 17.23
CA TRP A 52 -34.72 -5.73 17.57
C TRP A 52 -34.90 -5.08 18.95
N ASP A 53 -33.94 -5.24 19.84
CA ASP A 53 -33.91 -4.66 21.18
C ASP A 53 -33.24 -3.26 21.23
N GLY A 54 -32.78 -2.77 20.07
CA GLY A 54 -32.16 -1.46 19.94
C GLY A 54 -30.66 -1.41 20.24
N HIS A 55 -29.99 -2.57 20.45
CA HIS A 55 -28.55 -2.62 20.68
C HIS A 55 -27.80 -2.55 19.36
N PRO A 56 -26.61 -1.86 19.34
CA PRO A 56 -25.78 -1.81 18.15
C PRO A 56 -25.34 -3.20 17.69
N LEU A 57 -25.50 -3.49 16.39
CA LEU A 57 -25.07 -4.76 15.78
C LEU A 57 -23.55 -4.84 15.59
N TYR A 58 -22.90 -3.68 15.50
CA TYR A 58 -21.45 -3.56 15.34
C TYR A 58 -20.83 -2.91 16.57
N LYS A 59 -19.66 -3.36 16.94
CA LYS A 59 -18.85 -2.75 18.00
C LYS A 59 -18.19 -1.47 17.48
N ASN A 60 -17.73 -0.61 18.40
CA ASN A 60 -17.05 0.61 18.01
C ASN A 60 -15.69 0.29 17.33
N ARG A 61 -15.28 1.17 16.41
CA ARG A 61 -13.97 1.13 15.79
C ARG A 61 -13.20 2.40 16.15
N PHE A 62 -12.02 2.21 16.72
CA PHE A 62 -11.10 3.29 17.08
C PHE A 62 -9.84 3.18 16.23
N THR A 63 -9.55 4.24 15.48
CA THR A 63 -8.34 4.33 14.66
C THR A 63 -7.37 5.31 15.33
N LYS A 64 -6.10 4.92 15.45
CA LYS A 64 -5.05 5.75 16.02
C LYS A 64 -3.83 5.78 15.12
N THR A 65 -3.38 6.97 14.77
CA THR A 65 -2.10 7.16 14.07
C THR A 65 -0.97 7.22 15.09
N ILE A 66 0.03 6.37 14.89
CA ILE A 66 1.28 6.35 15.67
C ILE A 66 2.36 6.96 14.80
N SER A 67 2.67 8.21 15.08
CA SER A 67 3.75 8.94 14.43
C SER A 67 5.09 8.61 15.10
N TYR A 68 6.13 8.46 14.28
CA TYR A 68 7.51 8.29 14.73
C TYR A 68 8.47 9.03 13.79
N GLN A 69 9.67 9.26 14.26
CA GLN A 69 10.73 9.88 13.45
C GLN A 69 11.79 8.83 13.13
N LEU A 70 12.21 8.81 11.88
CA LEU A 70 13.37 8.03 11.46
C LEU A 70 14.61 8.46 12.26
N THR A 71 15.49 7.53 12.58
CA THR A 71 16.80 7.87 13.13
C THR A 71 17.61 8.70 12.12
N PRO A 72 18.68 9.39 12.54
CA PRO A 72 19.53 10.14 11.61
C PRO A 72 20.05 9.29 10.45
N GLU A 73 20.42 8.03 10.73
CA GLU A 73 20.95 7.07 9.75
C GLU A 73 19.85 6.61 8.78
N GLU A 74 18.67 6.28 9.31
CA GLU A 74 17.50 5.93 8.47
C GLU A 74 17.06 7.12 7.62
N LYS A 75 17.06 8.34 8.19
CA LYS A 75 16.73 9.57 7.46
C LYS A 75 17.75 9.85 6.35
N TYR A 76 19.04 9.67 6.63
CA TYR A 76 20.07 9.81 5.62
C TYR A 76 19.85 8.83 4.44
N LEU A 77 19.58 7.55 4.75
CA LEU A 77 19.24 6.56 3.72
C LEU A 77 18.02 6.99 2.91
N TYR A 78 16.94 7.38 3.61
CA TYR A 78 15.70 7.85 2.98
C TYR A 78 15.98 9.02 2.01
N ASP A 79 16.75 10.01 2.43
CA ASP A 79 17.06 11.18 1.61
C ASP A 79 17.92 10.81 0.40
N GLN A 80 18.94 9.94 0.56
CA GLN A 80 19.78 9.50 -0.55
C GLN A 80 18.98 8.75 -1.62
N VAL A 81 18.13 7.81 -1.21
CA VAL A 81 17.29 7.06 -2.16
C VAL A 81 16.23 7.97 -2.78
N THR A 82 15.56 8.81 -2.00
CA THR A 82 14.54 9.74 -2.51
C THR A 82 15.14 10.72 -3.54
N ASN A 83 16.33 11.24 -3.30
CA ASN A 83 17.02 12.13 -4.25
C ASN A 83 17.34 11.41 -5.57
N TYR A 84 17.81 10.16 -5.50
CA TYR A 84 18.00 9.33 -6.68
C TYR A 84 16.69 9.15 -7.46
N LEU A 85 15.60 8.75 -6.76
CA LEU A 85 14.30 8.50 -7.38
C LEU A 85 13.69 9.77 -7.98
N THR A 86 13.78 10.91 -7.28
CA THR A 86 13.26 12.20 -7.77
C THR A 86 13.94 12.62 -9.07
N ARG A 87 15.27 12.59 -9.12
CA ARG A 87 16.03 12.95 -10.32
C ARG A 87 15.66 12.03 -11.50
N ARG A 88 15.59 10.71 -11.27
CA ARG A 88 15.19 9.77 -12.33
C ARG A 88 13.73 9.96 -12.78
N LYS A 89 12.85 10.35 -11.86
CA LYS A 89 11.45 10.65 -12.20
C LYS A 89 11.35 11.91 -13.07
N GLU A 90 12.12 12.95 -12.80
CA GLU A 90 12.19 14.16 -13.62
C GLU A 90 12.63 13.80 -15.06
N GLU A 91 13.73 13.04 -15.21
CA GLU A 91 14.20 12.54 -16.51
C GLU A 91 13.12 11.71 -17.23
N ALA A 92 12.44 10.80 -16.51
CA ALA A 92 11.38 9.96 -17.09
C ALA A 92 10.15 10.77 -17.52
N THR A 93 9.82 11.84 -16.81
CA THR A 93 8.70 12.72 -17.13
C THR A 93 8.99 13.53 -18.40
N GLU A 94 10.21 14.06 -18.55
CA GLU A 94 10.65 14.75 -19.77
C GLU A 94 10.58 13.83 -21.00
N GLU A 95 10.90 12.55 -20.81
CA GLU A 95 10.86 11.53 -21.86
C GLU A 95 9.48 10.88 -22.06
N LYS A 96 8.49 11.25 -21.24
CA LYS A 96 7.16 10.60 -21.18
C LYS A 96 7.25 9.08 -20.98
N ASN A 97 8.25 8.63 -20.22
CA ASN A 97 8.51 7.22 -19.94
C ASN A 97 7.73 6.77 -18.70
N ILE A 98 6.54 6.34 -18.94
CA ILE A 98 5.57 5.93 -17.91
C ILE A 98 6.09 4.73 -17.11
N HIS A 99 6.73 3.76 -17.78
CA HIS A 99 7.24 2.53 -17.12
C HIS A 99 8.33 2.83 -16.08
N VAL A 100 9.23 3.78 -16.39
CA VAL A 100 10.24 4.20 -15.42
C VAL A 100 9.58 4.89 -14.23
N SER A 101 8.61 5.76 -14.46
CA SER A 101 7.88 6.44 -13.39
C SER A 101 7.21 5.46 -12.43
N LEU A 102 6.61 4.39 -12.96
CA LEU A 102 6.01 3.31 -12.15
C LEU A 102 7.08 2.58 -11.32
N ALA A 103 8.17 2.16 -11.95
CA ALA A 103 9.27 1.49 -11.25
C ALA A 103 9.80 2.32 -10.07
N LEU A 104 9.95 3.62 -10.27
CA LEU A 104 10.43 4.55 -9.25
C LEU A 104 9.40 4.72 -8.12
N ALA A 105 8.11 4.74 -8.44
CA ALA A 105 7.04 4.79 -7.44
C ALA A 105 7.05 3.53 -6.55
N VAL A 106 7.22 2.35 -7.15
CA VAL A 106 7.37 1.08 -6.40
C VAL A 106 8.58 1.13 -5.46
N MET A 107 9.72 1.63 -5.95
CA MET A 107 10.92 1.76 -5.12
C MET A 107 10.70 2.72 -3.95
N GLN A 108 9.99 3.83 -4.16
CA GLN A 108 9.66 4.78 -3.09
C GLN A 108 8.78 4.14 -2.01
N ARG A 109 7.76 3.36 -2.40
CA ARG A 109 6.90 2.63 -1.46
C ARG A 109 7.69 1.60 -0.65
N ARG A 110 8.60 0.87 -1.29
CA ARG A 110 9.46 -0.09 -0.61
C ARG A 110 10.41 0.56 0.38
N LEU A 111 10.90 1.79 0.06
CA LEU A 111 11.75 2.58 0.95
C LEU A 111 11.04 2.93 2.26
N VAL A 112 9.76 3.32 2.21
CA VAL A 112 8.99 3.66 3.42
C VAL A 112 8.39 2.44 4.12
N SER A 113 8.38 1.29 3.45
CA SER A 113 7.90 0.04 4.03
C SER A 113 8.92 -0.56 4.99
N SER A 114 10.11 -0.95 4.52
CA SER A 114 11.20 -1.45 5.37
C SER A 114 12.56 -1.33 4.71
N ILE A 115 13.62 -1.23 5.53
CA ILE A 115 15.01 -1.25 5.05
C ILE A 115 15.30 -2.56 4.29
N TYR A 116 14.72 -3.67 4.72
CA TYR A 116 14.86 -4.96 4.04
C TYR A 116 14.26 -4.94 2.62
N ALA A 117 13.07 -4.38 2.45
CA ALA A 117 12.41 -4.31 1.15
C ALA A 117 13.19 -3.44 0.15
N ILE A 118 13.64 -2.25 0.56
CA ILE A 118 14.42 -1.39 -0.33
C ILE A 118 15.81 -1.97 -0.61
N LYS A 119 16.45 -2.63 0.36
CA LYS A 119 17.72 -3.35 0.17
C LYS A 119 17.61 -4.37 -0.96
N ASN A 120 16.58 -5.21 -0.91
CA ASN A 120 16.35 -6.25 -1.93
C ASN A 120 16.09 -5.63 -3.31
N THR A 121 15.33 -4.55 -3.36
CA THR A 121 15.05 -3.84 -4.62
C THR A 121 16.30 -3.21 -5.22
N LEU A 122 17.12 -2.53 -4.41
CA LEU A 122 18.38 -1.94 -4.86
C LEU A 122 19.37 -3.02 -5.33
N TYR A 123 19.43 -4.16 -4.63
CA TYR A 123 20.27 -5.29 -5.04
C TYR A 123 19.85 -5.85 -6.41
N LYS A 124 18.55 -6.11 -6.59
CA LYS A 124 18.03 -6.61 -7.88
C LYS A 124 18.30 -5.61 -9.01
N ARG A 125 18.06 -4.31 -8.77
CA ARG A 125 18.30 -3.26 -9.75
C ARG A 125 19.78 -3.14 -10.10
N TRP A 126 20.68 -3.12 -9.11
CA TRP A 126 22.10 -3.10 -9.36
C TRP A 126 22.56 -4.30 -10.19
N ASN A 127 22.14 -5.52 -9.82
CA ASN A 127 22.50 -6.73 -10.57
C ASN A 127 22.00 -6.68 -12.02
N ALA A 128 20.80 -6.17 -12.26
CA ALA A 128 20.26 -6.01 -13.60
C ALA A 128 21.10 -5.03 -14.44
N LEU A 129 21.44 -3.86 -13.88
CA LEU A 129 22.29 -2.85 -14.52
C LEU A 129 23.69 -3.40 -14.80
N GLN A 130 24.32 -3.99 -13.80
CA GLN A 130 25.67 -4.55 -13.92
C GLN A 130 25.70 -5.69 -14.95
N GLY A 131 24.68 -6.55 -14.95
CA GLY A 131 24.54 -7.62 -15.94
C GLY A 131 24.51 -7.12 -17.38
N ILE A 132 23.87 -5.98 -17.64
CA ILE A 132 23.88 -5.32 -18.96
C ILE A 132 25.29 -4.83 -19.32
N VAL A 133 25.96 -4.14 -18.39
CA VAL A 133 27.31 -3.63 -18.59
C VAL A 133 28.27 -4.78 -18.91
N ASP A 134 28.21 -5.87 -18.14
CA ASP A 134 29.07 -7.04 -18.32
C ASP A 134 28.81 -7.76 -19.64
N GLU A 135 27.55 -7.89 -20.03
CA GLU A 135 27.16 -8.55 -21.29
C GLU A 135 27.60 -7.74 -22.52
N VAL A 136 27.43 -6.42 -22.48
CA VAL A 136 27.85 -5.54 -23.58
C VAL A 136 29.37 -5.46 -23.67
N ASN A 137 30.09 -5.44 -22.55
CA ASN A 137 31.55 -5.50 -22.55
C ASN A 137 32.10 -6.79 -23.16
N LYS A 138 31.40 -7.93 -22.99
CA LYS A 138 31.75 -9.22 -23.65
C LYS A 138 31.39 -9.23 -25.13
N ASN A 139 30.30 -8.62 -25.53
CA ASN A 139 29.85 -8.58 -26.90
C ASN A 139 29.15 -7.24 -27.25
N PRO A 140 29.87 -6.25 -27.77
CA PRO A 140 29.31 -4.93 -28.11
C PRO A 140 28.13 -4.94 -29.09
N ASN A 141 27.98 -5.99 -29.89
CA ASN A 141 26.88 -6.09 -30.85
C ASN A 141 25.51 -6.31 -30.15
N ILE A 142 25.49 -6.81 -28.92
CA ILE A 142 24.25 -7.02 -28.15
C ILE A 142 23.59 -5.68 -27.85
N TRP A 143 24.35 -4.61 -27.64
CA TRP A 143 23.79 -3.27 -27.39
C TRP A 143 22.92 -2.79 -28.56
N LYS A 144 23.36 -2.97 -29.80
CA LYS A 144 22.58 -2.60 -31.00
C LYS A 144 21.31 -3.44 -31.14
N GLN A 145 21.35 -4.72 -30.76
CA GLN A 145 20.17 -5.59 -30.78
C GLN A 145 19.15 -5.23 -29.67
N ARG A 146 19.63 -4.89 -28.48
CA ARG A 146 18.76 -4.46 -27.37
C ARG A 146 18.01 -3.17 -27.66
N GLN A 147 18.59 -2.24 -28.42
CA GLN A 147 17.92 -1.01 -28.83
C GLN A 147 16.70 -1.23 -29.75
N LYS A 148 16.57 -2.42 -30.34
CA LYS A 148 15.46 -2.79 -31.23
C LYS A 148 14.31 -3.55 -30.57
N LEU A 149 14.45 -3.88 -29.26
CA LEU A 149 13.37 -4.57 -28.52
C LEU A 149 12.20 -3.60 -28.30
N GLU A 150 11.05 -3.97 -28.85
CA GLU A 150 9.81 -3.21 -28.76
C GLU A 150 9.27 -3.18 -27.33
N LEU A 151 8.60 -2.08 -27.02
CA LEU A 151 7.96 -1.79 -25.75
C LEU A 151 6.80 -2.79 -25.51
N ILE A 152 6.73 -3.37 -24.34
CA ILE A 152 5.54 -4.09 -23.89
C ILE A 152 4.49 -3.02 -23.57
N ASP A 153 3.31 -3.19 -24.14
CA ASP A 153 2.17 -2.31 -23.93
C ASP A 153 1.67 -2.50 -22.48
N VAL A 154 1.92 -1.51 -21.64
CA VAL A 154 1.37 -1.44 -20.27
C VAL A 154 0.50 -0.19 -20.23
N ASP A 155 -0.76 -0.37 -20.57
CA ASP A 155 -1.68 0.73 -20.88
C ASP A 155 -2.15 1.54 -19.65
N ASN A 156 -1.87 1.14 -18.40
CA ASN A 156 -2.46 1.82 -17.23
C ASN A 156 -1.57 1.78 -15.99
N ILE A 157 -0.95 2.91 -15.67
CA ILE A 157 -0.08 3.11 -14.52
C ILE A 157 -0.81 3.70 -13.31
N ASP A 158 -1.90 4.38 -13.53
CA ASP A 158 -2.73 4.94 -12.44
C ASP A 158 -3.34 3.85 -11.52
N GLN A 159 -3.14 2.57 -11.88
CA GLN A 159 -3.73 1.40 -11.22
C GLN A 159 -2.74 0.57 -10.38
N TYR A 160 -1.51 1.06 -10.07
CA TYR A 160 -0.60 0.27 -9.22
C TYR A 160 -1.24 -0.10 -7.87
N ASP A 161 -2.06 0.80 -7.31
CA ASP A 161 -2.77 0.54 -6.06
C ASP A 161 -3.85 -0.52 -6.19
N ASP A 162 -4.37 -0.71 -7.39
CA ASP A 162 -5.40 -1.70 -7.70
C ASP A 162 -4.82 -3.05 -8.14
N LEU A 163 -3.49 -3.12 -8.37
CA LEU A 163 -2.82 -4.38 -8.71
C LEU A 163 -2.87 -5.36 -7.54
N GLU A 164 -3.16 -6.62 -7.85
CA GLU A 164 -3.04 -7.72 -6.90
C GLU A 164 -1.57 -7.98 -6.54
N ASP A 165 -1.32 -8.67 -5.42
CA ASP A 165 0.04 -8.95 -4.95
C ASP A 165 0.84 -9.77 -5.97
N ASP A 166 0.19 -10.72 -6.66
CA ASP A 166 0.81 -11.51 -7.72
C ASP A 166 1.24 -10.63 -8.92
N GLU A 167 0.46 -9.60 -9.24
CA GLU A 167 0.79 -8.63 -10.29
C GLU A 167 1.93 -7.71 -9.83
N LYS A 168 1.94 -7.31 -8.55
CA LYS A 168 3.04 -6.54 -7.95
C LYS A 168 4.34 -7.35 -7.91
N ASP A 169 4.26 -8.63 -7.54
CA ASP A 169 5.41 -9.55 -7.58
C ASP A 169 5.87 -9.81 -9.01
N ALA A 170 4.95 -9.93 -9.98
CA ALA A 170 5.27 -10.04 -11.40
C ALA A 170 5.98 -8.79 -11.91
N LEU A 171 5.50 -7.59 -11.53
CA LEU A 171 6.14 -6.33 -11.87
C LEU A 171 7.55 -6.23 -11.28
N ASP A 172 7.73 -6.67 -10.02
CA ASP A 172 9.03 -6.70 -9.36
C ASP A 172 10.03 -7.63 -10.06
N ASN A 173 9.55 -8.78 -10.53
CA ASN A 173 10.35 -9.72 -11.32
C ASN A 173 10.71 -9.12 -12.69
N ILE A 174 9.79 -8.38 -13.33
CA ILE A 174 10.04 -7.67 -14.58
C ILE A 174 11.09 -6.57 -14.37
N LEU A 175 10.98 -5.80 -13.27
CA LEU A 175 11.94 -4.75 -12.90
C LEU A 175 13.35 -5.29 -12.65
N SER A 176 13.46 -6.58 -12.34
CA SER A 176 14.72 -7.28 -12.05
C SER A 176 15.28 -8.04 -13.25
N ASP A 177 14.58 -8.11 -14.38
CA ASP A 177 15.02 -8.84 -15.58
C ASP A 177 15.93 -7.95 -16.45
N PRO A 178 17.23 -8.30 -16.61
CA PRO A 178 18.14 -7.55 -17.47
C PRO A 178 17.67 -7.41 -18.91
N LYS A 179 16.85 -8.35 -19.43
CA LYS A 179 16.31 -8.29 -20.79
C LYS A 179 15.22 -7.25 -20.95
N LYS A 180 14.45 -6.99 -19.89
CA LYS A 180 13.36 -6.01 -19.84
C LYS A 180 13.81 -4.68 -19.28
N PHE A 181 15.05 -4.58 -18.83
CA PHE A 181 15.61 -3.43 -18.14
C PHE A 181 15.49 -2.12 -18.93
N LYS A 182 15.59 -2.15 -20.28
CA LYS A 182 15.46 -0.95 -21.11
C LYS A 182 14.13 -0.20 -20.89
N LEU A 183 13.09 -0.90 -20.43
CA LEU A 183 11.80 -0.31 -20.15
C LEU A 183 11.81 0.54 -18.86
N PHE A 184 12.80 0.34 -17.99
CA PHE A 184 12.84 0.90 -16.64
C PHE A 184 14.06 1.79 -16.36
N THR A 185 14.71 2.29 -17.39
CA THR A 185 15.80 3.27 -17.26
C THR A 185 15.65 4.41 -18.24
N THR A 186 16.03 5.61 -17.81
CA THR A 186 16.22 6.80 -18.66
C THR A 186 17.59 6.82 -19.33
N SER A 187 18.52 5.94 -18.95
CA SER A 187 19.88 5.90 -19.46
C SER A 187 19.91 5.48 -20.93
N LYS A 188 20.52 6.32 -21.78
CA LYS A 188 20.55 6.16 -23.26
C LYS A 188 21.85 5.53 -23.77
N SER A 189 22.89 5.55 -22.97
CA SER A 189 24.21 5.03 -23.34
C SER A 189 24.73 4.02 -22.32
N LEU A 190 25.66 3.17 -22.75
CA LEU A 190 26.30 2.21 -21.85
C LEU A 190 27.03 2.92 -20.70
N ALA A 191 27.64 4.10 -20.97
CA ALA A 191 28.30 4.89 -19.95
C ALA A 191 27.31 5.39 -18.88
N GLU A 192 26.12 5.83 -19.27
CA GLU A 192 25.07 6.25 -18.35
C GLU A 192 24.56 5.07 -17.52
N ILE A 193 24.37 3.88 -18.13
CA ILE A 193 23.97 2.67 -17.41
C ILE A 193 25.04 2.27 -16.40
N ALA A 194 26.32 2.35 -16.77
CA ALA A 194 27.40 2.02 -15.86
C ALA A 194 27.47 3.01 -14.67
N ASN A 195 27.25 4.31 -14.92
CA ASN A 195 27.16 5.32 -13.87
C ASN A 195 25.96 5.07 -12.95
N GLU A 196 24.80 4.74 -13.52
CA GLU A 196 23.60 4.39 -12.75
C GLU A 196 23.84 3.14 -11.92
N ALA A 197 24.50 2.10 -12.47
CA ALA A 197 24.85 0.88 -11.74
C ALA A 197 25.74 1.19 -10.52
N GLN A 198 26.73 2.06 -10.67
CA GLN A 198 27.60 2.47 -9.55
C GLN A 198 26.83 3.26 -8.50
N GLU A 199 25.92 4.13 -8.89
CA GLU A 199 25.07 4.88 -7.96
C GLU A 199 24.13 3.96 -7.17
N VAL A 200 23.43 3.06 -7.87
CA VAL A 200 22.54 2.08 -7.23
C VAL A 200 23.32 1.13 -6.31
N LYS A 201 24.55 0.75 -6.71
CA LYS A 201 25.45 -0.03 -5.85
C LYS A 201 25.78 0.73 -4.56
N ARG A 202 26.14 2.01 -4.66
CA ARG A 202 26.41 2.83 -3.48
C ARG A 202 25.20 2.89 -2.55
N LEU A 203 23.98 3.07 -3.08
CA LEU A 203 22.76 3.08 -2.30
C LEU A 203 22.51 1.71 -1.64
N TYR A 204 22.74 0.63 -2.37
CA TYR A 204 22.66 -0.72 -1.81
C TYR A 204 23.68 -0.92 -0.67
N ASP A 205 24.93 -0.51 -0.84
CA ASP A 205 25.98 -0.66 0.16
C ASP A 205 25.62 0.09 1.46
N ILE A 206 25.08 1.33 1.35
CA ILE A 206 24.57 2.11 2.49
C ILE A 206 23.44 1.35 3.19
N THR A 207 22.47 0.88 2.40
CA THR A 207 21.29 0.17 2.93
C THR A 207 21.67 -1.14 3.61
N ASN A 208 22.57 -1.91 2.97
CA ASN A 208 23.04 -3.18 3.50
C ASN A 208 23.89 -2.99 4.77
N HIS A 209 24.67 -1.92 4.84
CA HIS A 209 25.41 -1.57 6.04
C HIS A 209 24.46 -1.26 7.20
N LEU A 210 23.47 -0.41 6.97
CA LEU A 210 22.46 -0.06 7.98
C LEU A 210 21.67 -1.29 8.46
N TYR A 211 21.23 -2.15 7.51
CA TYR A 211 20.52 -3.39 7.84
C TYR A 211 21.34 -4.34 8.73
N ASN A 212 22.67 -4.44 8.49
CA ASN A 212 23.55 -5.35 9.19
C ASN A 212 24.10 -4.80 10.53
N GLN A 213 23.87 -3.54 10.86
CA GLN A 213 24.35 -2.93 12.12
C GLN A 213 23.63 -3.44 13.36
N ASN A 214 22.74 -4.43 13.26
CA ASN A 214 21.90 -4.94 14.36
C ASN A 214 21.05 -3.87 15.08
N GLN A 215 20.96 -2.67 14.54
CA GLN A 215 20.02 -1.65 15.02
C GLN A 215 18.63 -2.00 14.49
N GLU A 216 17.66 -2.06 15.39
CA GLU A 216 16.28 -2.26 14.98
C GLU A 216 15.73 -0.99 14.32
N GLU A 217 15.03 -1.16 13.20
CA GLU A 217 14.34 -0.06 12.54
C GLU A 217 13.39 0.65 13.52
N LYS A 218 13.33 1.97 13.47
CA LYS A 218 12.47 2.76 14.36
C LYS A 218 11.00 2.35 14.26
N LYS A 219 10.54 2.02 13.06
CA LYS A 219 9.19 1.49 12.80
C LYS A 219 8.94 0.17 13.55
N TYR A 220 9.94 -0.73 13.56
CA TYR A 220 9.86 -1.99 14.29
C TYR A 220 9.85 -1.79 15.82
N ILE A 221 10.60 -0.82 16.33
CA ILE A 221 10.56 -0.44 17.75
C ILE A 221 9.15 0.01 18.13
N GLN A 222 8.49 0.83 17.32
CA GLN A 222 7.10 1.23 17.56
C GLN A 222 6.15 0.03 17.57
N LEU A 223 6.34 -0.93 16.65
CA LEU A 223 5.58 -2.17 16.67
C LEU A 223 5.75 -2.90 18.01
N LYS A 224 6.98 -3.07 18.51
CA LYS A 224 7.23 -3.74 19.80
C LYS A 224 6.54 -3.05 20.98
N GLU A 225 6.54 -1.73 21.00
CA GLU A 225 5.82 -0.94 22.01
C GLU A 225 4.31 -1.19 21.96
N LEU A 226 3.73 -1.26 20.74
CA LEU A 226 2.32 -1.59 20.56
C LEU A 226 2.03 -3.03 21.00
N LEU A 227 2.83 -4.00 20.60
CA LEU A 227 2.66 -5.40 21.00
C LEU A 227 2.62 -5.55 22.53
N LYS A 228 3.49 -4.85 23.22
CA LYS A 228 3.56 -4.84 24.68
C LYS A 228 2.34 -4.14 25.30
N SER A 229 2.02 -2.94 24.83
CA SER A 229 0.92 -2.13 25.39
C SER A 229 -0.45 -2.73 25.15
N GLN A 230 -0.64 -3.46 24.05
CA GLN A 230 -1.90 -4.11 23.71
C GLN A 230 -2.01 -5.55 24.25
N GLY A 231 -1.04 -6.04 24.98
CA GLY A 231 -1.08 -7.34 25.63
C GLY A 231 -1.02 -8.52 24.66
N VAL A 232 -0.41 -8.35 23.47
CA VAL A 232 -0.29 -9.43 22.49
C VAL A 232 0.50 -10.62 23.04
N ILE A 233 1.53 -10.35 23.86
CA ILE A 233 2.29 -11.39 24.53
C ILE A 233 1.45 -12.21 25.52
N ASN A 234 0.35 -11.63 26.00
CA ASN A 234 -0.60 -12.27 26.93
C ASN A 234 -1.77 -12.96 26.21
N GLY A 235 -1.64 -13.23 24.91
CA GLY A 235 -2.62 -13.97 24.11
C GLY A 235 -3.61 -13.12 23.31
N GLN A 236 -3.53 -11.80 23.35
CA GLN A 236 -4.31 -10.95 22.44
C GLN A 236 -3.86 -11.18 21.00
N LYS A 237 -4.81 -11.43 20.12
CA LYS A 237 -4.52 -11.63 18.68
C LYS A 237 -4.39 -10.30 17.97
N LEU A 238 -3.46 -10.26 17.02
CA LEU A 238 -3.15 -9.08 16.21
C LEU A 238 -3.01 -9.45 14.74
N VAL A 239 -3.58 -8.63 13.86
CA VAL A 239 -3.32 -8.69 12.42
C VAL A 239 -2.44 -7.51 12.02
N ILE A 240 -1.40 -7.78 11.25
CA ILE A 240 -0.52 -6.77 10.64
C ILE A 240 -0.70 -6.83 9.14
N PHE A 241 -1.06 -5.71 8.52
CA PHE A 241 -1.11 -5.58 7.07
C PHE A 241 0.11 -4.83 6.54
N THR A 242 0.69 -5.35 5.45
CA THR A 242 1.77 -4.72 4.68
C THR A 242 1.50 -4.86 3.19
N GLU A 243 2.03 -3.95 2.37
CA GLU A 243 1.89 -4.04 0.90
C GLU A 243 2.91 -5.00 0.27
N HIS A 244 4.04 -5.25 0.95
CA HIS A 244 5.20 -5.91 0.34
C HIS A 244 5.53 -7.25 0.98
N LYS A 245 5.68 -8.29 0.14
CA LYS A 245 6.09 -9.63 0.58
C LYS A 245 7.47 -9.65 1.26
N ASP A 246 8.42 -8.83 0.77
CA ASP A 246 9.72 -8.68 1.43
C ASP A 246 9.56 -8.19 2.88
N THR A 247 8.70 -7.20 3.10
CA THR A 247 8.40 -6.68 4.45
C THR A 247 7.68 -7.72 5.32
N LEU A 248 6.76 -8.50 4.73
CA LEU A 248 6.11 -9.61 5.42
C LEU A 248 7.15 -10.63 5.93
N THR A 249 8.07 -11.06 5.06
CA THR A 249 9.16 -11.97 5.42
C THR A 249 10.04 -11.39 6.54
N TYR A 250 10.44 -10.12 6.41
CA TYR A 250 11.20 -9.41 7.45
C TYR A 250 10.48 -9.40 8.80
N LEU A 251 9.19 -9.06 8.82
CA LEU A 251 8.40 -9.03 10.06
C LEU A 251 8.23 -10.42 10.66
N GLN A 252 7.98 -11.44 9.83
CA GLN A 252 7.86 -12.83 10.27
C GLN A 252 9.13 -13.28 10.97
N GLU A 253 10.31 -13.09 10.36
CA GLU A 253 11.60 -13.47 10.95
C GLU A 253 11.86 -12.75 12.26
N ARG A 254 11.64 -11.42 12.29
CA ARG A 254 11.89 -10.60 13.49
C ARG A 254 10.98 -10.97 14.65
N LEU A 255 9.68 -11.15 14.38
CA LEU A 255 8.69 -11.49 15.40
C LEU A 255 8.88 -12.92 15.93
N THR A 256 9.19 -13.87 15.04
CA THR A 256 9.49 -15.25 15.44
C THR A 256 10.73 -15.29 16.34
N ASN A 257 11.80 -14.55 15.99
CA ASN A 257 13.00 -14.44 16.81
C ASN A 257 12.74 -13.78 18.18
N ASN A 258 11.70 -12.96 18.28
CA ASN A 258 11.24 -12.38 19.55
C ASN A 258 10.24 -13.27 20.31
N GLY A 259 10.06 -14.52 19.88
CA GLY A 259 9.26 -15.54 20.60
C GLY A 259 7.75 -15.52 20.31
N TYR A 260 7.29 -14.75 19.31
CA TYR A 260 5.90 -14.80 18.86
C TYR A 260 5.67 -15.94 17.88
N LYS A 261 4.52 -16.62 17.98
CA LYS A 261 4.05 -17.49 16.90
C LYS A 261 3.31 -16.64 15.87
N VAL A 262 3.78 -16.73 14.63
CA VAL A 262 3.34 -15.88 13.52
C VAL A 262 2.84 -16.75 12.39
N SER A 263 1.59 -16.54 11.97
CA SER A 263 1.06 -17.08 10.72
C SER A 263 1.12 -16.00 9.63
N VAL A 264 1.25 -16.41 8.37
CA VAL A 264 1.40 -15.48 7.24
C VAL A 264 0.45 -15.82 6.11
N ILE A 265 -0.12 -14.77 5.48
CA ILE A 265 -0.97 -14.92 4.31
C ILE A 265 -0.56 -13.88 3.26
N HIS A 266 -0.23 -14.35 2.04
CA HIS A 266 0.15 -13.51 0.91
C HIS A 266 -0.40 -14.05 -0.41
N GLY A 267 -0.40 -13.25 -1.47
CA GLY A 267 -0.97 -13.56 -2.79
C GLY A 267 -0.52 -14.89 -3.37
N GLY A 268 0.76 -15.21 -3.25
CA GLY A 268 1.35 -16.45 -3.78
C GLY A 268 0.94 -17.75 -3.07
N LEU A 269 0.07 -17.70 -2.03
CA LEU A 269 -0.45 -18.90 -1.39
C LEU A 269 -1.72 -19.40 -2.10
N SER A 270 -1.83 -20.73 -2.25
CA SER A 270 -3.06 -21.38 -2.69
C SER A 270 -4.21 -21.15 -1.70
N VAL A 271 -5.44 -21.41 -2.14
CA VAL A 271 -6.65 -21.27 -1.30
C VAL A 271 -6.56 -22.16 -0.05
N ASP A 272 -6.02 -23.37 -0.18
CA ASP A 272 -5.91 -24.30 0.94
C ASP A 272 -4.84 -23.87 1.93
N GLU A 273 -3.70 -23.34 1.46
CA GLU A 273 -2.65 -22.78 2.32
C GLU A 273 -3.16 -21.54 3.06
N ARG A 274 -3.93 -20.67 2.42
CA ARG A 274 -4.56 -19.50 3.08
C ARG A 274 -5.52 -19.93 4.17
N ARG A 275 -6.33 -20.99 3.95
CA ARG A 275 -7.21 -21.56 4.96
C ARG A 275 -6.44 -22.17 6.12
N ALA A 276 -5.38 -22.91 5.84
CA ALA A 276 -4.52 -23.50 6.86
C ALA A 276 -3.89 -22.42 7.74
N ALA A 277 -3.35 -21.35 7.14
CA ALA A 277 -2.80 -20.21 7.87
C ALA A 277 -3.86 -19.48 8.72
N GLN A 278 -5.09 -19.35 8.23
CA GLN A 278 -6.20 -18.77 8.99
C GLN A 278 -6.54 -19.65 10.20
N TRP A 279 -6.62 -20.97 10.04
CA TRP A 279 -6.87 -21.90 11.15
C TRP A 279 -5.73 -21.90 12.17
N GLU A 280 -4.48 -21.85 11.70
CA GLU A 280 -3.33 -21.68 12.57
C GLU A 280 -3.45 -20.40 13.40
N PHE A 281 -3.83 -19.28 12.79
CA PHE A 281 -4.04 -18.04 13.51
C PHE A 281 -5.21 -18.10 14.48
N MET A 282 -6.23 -18.91 14.23
CA MET A 282 -7.33 -19.13 15.20
C MET A 282 -6.89 -19.90 16.44
N SER A 283 -5.83 -20.70 16.36
CA SER A 283 -5.32 -21.48 17.48
C SER A 283 -4.87 -20.55 18.63
N PRO A 284 -5.03 -20.93 19.90
CA PRO A 284 -4.62 -20.10 21.04
C PRO A 284 -3.13 -19.76 21.04
N GLU A 285 -2.33 -20.59 20.39
CA GLU A 285 -0.87 -20.49 20.41
C GLU A 285 -0.33 -19.41 19.46
N THR A 286 -1.05 -19.09 18.38
CA THR A 286 -0.59 -18.12 17.37
C THR A 286 -1.15 -16.76 17.69
N GLN A 287 -0.28 -15.81 18.03
CA GLN A 287 -0.67 -14.45 18.44
C GLN A 287 -0.84 -13.49 17.26
N ILE A 288 -0.02 -13.64 16.21
CA ILE A 288 0.10 -12.64 15.14
C ILE A 288 -0.19 -13.28 13.78
N LEU A 289 -0.99 -12.60 12.98
CA LEU A 289 -1.14 -12.84 11.55
C LEU A 289 -0.52 -11.67 10.80
N ILE A 290 0.36 -11.93 9.84
CA ILE A 290 0.84 -10.92 8.89
C ILE A 290 0.23 -11.24 7.53
N ALA A 291 -0.40 -10.25 6.91
CA ALA A 291 -1.08 -10.42 5.63
C ALA A 291 -0.73 -9.31 4.64
N THR A 292 -0.70 -9.66 3.36
CA THR A 292 -0.72 -8.69 2.27
C THR A 292 -2.16 -8.41 1.82
N ASP A 293 -2.39 -7.33 1.07
CA ASP A 293 -3.74 -6.89 0.71
C ASP A 293 -4.53 -7.94 -0.08
N ALA A 294 -3.95 -8.48 -1.14
CA ALA A 294 -4.61 -9.47 -2.00
C ALA A 294 -4.97 -10.77 -1.25
N ALA A 295 -4.13 -11.15 -0.31
CA ALA A 295 -4.38 -12.33 0.51
C ALA A 295 -5.41 -12.08 1.62
N GLY A 296 -5.59 -10.83 2.01
CA GLY A 296 -6.61 -10.40 2.96
C GLY A 296 -8.04 -10.52 2.41
N GLU A 297 -8.24 -10.63 1.10
CA GLU A 297 -9.55 -10.77 0.51
C GLU A 297 -10.21 -12.12 0.85
N GLY A 298 -11.48 -12.05 1.25
CA GLY A 298 -12.26 -13.25 1.62
C GLY A 298 -12.00 -13.82 3.02
N ILE A 299 -10.99 -13.38 3.76
CA ILE A 299 -10.69 -13.87 5.10
C ILE A 299 -11.63 -13.22 6.12
N ASN A 300 -12.14 -14.03 7.05
CA ASN A 300 -12.92 -13.56 8.18
C ASN A 300 -12.10 -13.63 9.47
N LEU A 301 -11.78 -12.46 10.03
CA LEU A 301 -10.95 -12.31 11.21
C LEU A 301 -11.73 -11.65 12.38
N GLN A 302 -13.04 -11.80 12.44
CA GLN A 302 -13.90 -11.19 13.46
C GLN A 302 -13.57 -11.61 14.90
N PHE A 303 -12.76 -12.65 15.10
CA PHE A 303 -12.26 -13.06 16.42
C PHE A 303 -11.02 -12.26 16.87
N CYS A 304 -10.45 -11.44 15.99
CA CYS A 304 -9.35 -10.54 16.26
C CYS A 304 -9.89 -9.10 16.33
N ARG A 305 -9.46 -8.34 17.35
CA ARG A 305 -9.88 -6.94 17.51
C ARG A 305 -8.76 -5.92 17.23
N LEU A 306 -7.51 -6.38 17.12
CA LEU A 306 -6.36 -5.51 16.91
C LEU A 306 -5.87 -5.61 15.47
N LEU A 307 -5.67 -4.45 14.82
CA LEU A 307 -5.11 -4.34 13.49
C LEU A 307 -4.03 -3.28 13.47
N ILE A 308 -2.89 -3.60 12.85
CA ILE A 308 -1.84 -2.62 12.55
C ILE A 308 -1.69 -2.53 11.04
N ASN A 309 -1.81 -1.34 10.48
CA ASN A 309 -1.35 -1.03 9.15
C ASN A 309 0.13 -0.68 9.24
N TRP A 310 0.99 -1.65 8.88
CA TRP A 310 2.42 -1.42 8.76
C TRP A 310 2.69 -0.43 7.64
N ASP A 311 2.09 -0.66 6.47
CA ASP A 311 2.05 0.28 5.36
C ASP A 311 0.63 0.78 5.16
N ILE A 312 0.48 2.06 4.88
CA ILE A 312 -0.81 2.69 4.61
C ILE A 312 -1.00 2.73 3.10
N PRO A 313 -2.00 2.03 2.55
CA PRO A 313 -2.30 2.09 1.13
C PRO A 313 -2.75 3.50 0.74
N TRP A 314 -2.34 3.94 -0.45
CA TRP A 314 -2.78 5.24 -0.99
C TRP A 314 -4.26 5.22 -1.38
N ASN A 315 -4.78 4.04 -1.76
CA ASN A 315 -6.20 3.86 -2.01
C ASN A 315 -6.95 3.66 -0.68
N PRO A 316 -7.80 4.62 -0.29
CA PRO A 316 -8.53 4.55 0.98
C PRO A 316 -9.49 3.37 1.06
N ASN A 317 -10.01 2.90 -0.07
CA ASN A 317 -10.88 1.73 -0.11
C ASN A 317 -10.16 0.46 0.39
N ARG A 318 -8.87 0.32 0.12
CA ARG A 318 -8.06 -0.79 0.65
C ARG A 318 -7.92 -0.71 2.18
N LEU A 319 -7.75 0.51 2.71
CA LEU A 319 -7.71 0.69 4.16
C LEU A 319 -9.02 0.24 4.83
N GLU A 320 -10.17 0.60 4.24
CA GLU A 320 -11.48 0.12 4.70
C GLU A 320 -11.66 -1.39 4.52
N GLN A 321 -11.22 -1.94 3.42
CA GLN A 321 -11.25 -3.39 3.20
C GLN A 321 -10.46 -4.11 4.29
N ARG A 322 -9.24 -3.64 4.65
CA ARG A 322 -8.43 -4.20 5.75
C ARG A 322 -9.19 -4.14 7.07
N MET A 323 -9.69 -2.97 7.43
CA MET A 323 -10.48 -2.78 8.66
C MET A 323 -11.75 -3.64 8.66
N GLY A 324 -12.40 -3.78 7.51
CA GLY A 324 -13.56 -4.63 7.31
C GLY A 324 -13.30 -6.13 7.55
N ARG A 325 -12.05 -6.60 7.65
CA ARG A 325 -11.73 -7.99 7.98
C ARG A 325 -11.97 -8.31 9.45
N ILE A 326 -11.79 -7.35 10.33
CA ILE A 326 -11.96 -7.49 11.78
C ILE A 326 -13.22 -6.78 12.29
N HIS A 327 -13.65 -5.68 11.67
CA HIS A 327 -14.85 -4.92 12.03
C HIS A 327 -16.07 -5.47 11.26
N ARG A 328 -16.62 -6.58 11.77
CA ARG A 328 -17.74 -7.32 11.18
C ARG A 328 -18.85 -7.58 12.18
N TYR A 329 -20.03 -7.94 11.65
CA TYR A 329 -21.12 -8.47 12.46
C TYR A 329 -20.62 -9.72 13.23
N GLY A 330 -20.90 -9.75 14.54
CA GLY A 330 -20.44 -10.82 15.42
C GLY A 330 -19.11 -10.56 16.13
N GLN A 331 -18.45 -9.40 15.88
CA GLN A 331 -17.33 -8.94 16.70
C GLN A 331 -17.82 -8.67 18.13
N LYS A 332 -17.09 -9.21 19.11
CA LYS A 332 -17.50 -9.15 20.54
C LYS A 332 -16.93 -7.95 21.28
N GLU A 333 -15.84 -7.39 20.78
CA GLU A 333 -15.08 -6.31 21.42
C GLU A 333 -14.90 -5.12 20.49
N ASP A 334 -14.64 -3.95 21.04
CA ASP A 334 -14.29 -2.77 20.25
C ASP A 334 -13.00 -3.01 19.47
N VAL A 335 -12.99 -2.57 18.22
CA VAL A 335 -11.90 -2.76 17.27
C VAL A 335 -10.90 -1.62 17.38
N LEU A 336 -9.63 -1.94 17.51
CA LEU A 336 -8.54 -0.98 17.56
C LEU A 336 -7.65 -1.13 16.32
N VAL A 337 -7.50 -0.03 15.60
CA VAL A 337 -6.69 0.06 14.38
C VAL A 337 -5.55 1.04 14.61
N PHE A 338 -4.33 0.63 14.31
CA PHE A 338 -3.15 1.48 14.42
C PHE A 338 -2.50 1.68 13.06
N ASN A 339 -2.22 2.93 12.71
CA ASN A 339 -1.50 3.31 11.50
C ASN A 339 -0.10 3.79 11.86
N LEU A 340 0.95 3.19 11.30
CA LEU A 340 2.34 3.59 11.56
C LEU A 340 2.80 4.60 10.51
N VAL A 341 3.21 5.79 10.93
CA VAL A 341 3.59 6.90 10.04
C VAL A 341 4.92 7.51 10.45
N ALA A 342 5.88 7.57 9.54
CA ALA A 342 7.13 8.30 9.72
C ALA A 342 6.94 9.77 9.38
N ASP A 343 6.72 10.65 10.35
CA ASP A 343 6.33 12.05 10.16
C ASP A 343 7.43 12.96 9.59
N ASN A 344 8.70 12.53 9.65
CA ASN A 344 9.82 13.23 9.05
C ASN A 344 10.14 12.79 7.60
N THR A 345 9.22 12.06 6.95
CA THR A 345 9.25 11.74 5.51
C THR A 345 8.20 12.56 4.75
N ARG A 346 8.37 12.71 3.43
CA ARG A 346 7.37 13.41 2.59
C ARG A 346 6.02 12.71 2.64
N GLU A 347 6.02 11.40 2.44
CA GLU A 347 4.83 10.56 2.46
C GLU A 347 4.16 10.61 3.85
N GLY A 348 4.96 10.51 4.90
CA GLY A 348 4.47 10.56 6.27
C GLY A 348 3.79 11.88 6.61
N GLN A 349 4.32 13.01 6.16
CA GLN A 349 3.70 14.33 6.39
C GLN A 349 2.36 14.46 5.68
N VAL A 350 2.26 13.98 4.44
CA VAL A 350 1.00 13.97 3.67
C VAL A 350 -0.02 13.05 4.33
N LEU A 351 0.38 11.82 4.65
CA LEU A 351 -0.48 10.84 5.29
C LEU A 351 -0.95 11.27 6.69
N ALA A 352 -0.06 11.82 7.51
CA ALA A 352 -0.43 12.31 8.83
C ALA A 352 -1.48 13.43 8.75
N LYS A 353 -1.31 14.39 7.83
CA LYS A 353 -2.31 15.44 7.60
C LYS A 353 -3.63 14.88 7.10
N LEU A 354 -3.57 13.92 6.17
CA LEU A 354 -4.76 13.27 5.63
C LEU A 354 -5.52 12.53 6.73
N LEU A 355 -4.86 11.67 7.49
CA LEU A 355 -5.48 10.90 8.56
C LEU A 355 -6.06 11.80 9.66
N ASN A 356 -5.35 12.86 10.07
CA ASN A 356 -5.90 13.83 11.03
C ASN A 356 -7.14 14.55 10.50
N LYS A 357 -7.18 14.92 9.22
CA LYS A 357 -8.39 15.50 8.60
C LYS A 357 -9.55 14.51 8.61
N LEU A 358 -9.27 13.24 8.36
CA LEU A 358 -10.27 12.18 8.37
C LEU A 358 -10.88 11.99 9.75
N ASP A 359 -10.05 12.00 10.78
CA ASP A 359 -10.52 11.90 12.16
C ASP A 359 -11.43 13.10 12.52
N ILE A 360 -11.07 14.32 12.11
CA ILE A 360 -11.90 15.52 12.31
C ILE A 360 -13.24 15.43 11.55
N ILE A 361 -13.21 14.99 10.29
CA ILE A 361 -14.42 14.83 9.47
C ILE A 361 -15.32 13.75 10.06
N ARG A 362 -14.75 12.65 10.52
CA ARG A 362 -15.44 11.56 11.20
C ARG A 362 -16.17 12.05 12.45
N GLU A 363 -15.47 12.80 13.30
CA GLU A 363 -16.08 13.38 14.50
C GLU A 363 -17.22 14.37 14.21
N SER A 364 -17.14 15.07 13.06
CA SER A 364 -18.11 16.13 12.72
C SER A 364 -19.28 15.67 11.86
N MET A 365 -19.13 14.63 11.04
CA MET A 365 -20.08 14.28 9.97
C MET A 365 -20.55 12.81 9.93
N GLY A 366 -20.01 11.95 10.81
CA GLY A 366 -20.24 10.50 10.77
C GLY A 366 -19.34 9.78 9.77
N ASP A 367 -19.13 8.47 9.99
CA ASP A 367 -18.03 7.67 9.44
C ASP A 367 -17.95 7.58 7.90
N ASP A 368 -19.06 7.67 7.16
CA ASP A 368 -19.09 7.29 5.74
C ASP A 368 -18.76 8.40 4.74
N ARG A 369 -18.79 9.68 5.12
CA ARG A 369 -18.43 10.79 4.22
C ARG A 369 -16.92 11.04 4.11
N VAL A 370 -16.17 10.37 4.96
CA VAL A 370 -14.72 10.52 5.07
C VAL A 370 -14.01 10.02 3.81
N TYR A 371 -14.54 8.98 3.16
CA TYR A 371 -13.88 8.32 2.03
C TYR A 371 -14.03 9.06 0.71
N ASP A 372 -15.16 9.74 0.48
CA ASP A 372 -15.35 10.59 -0.71
C ASP A 372 -14.32 11.73 -0.75
N VAL A 373 -13.94 12.26 0.42
CA VAL A 373 -12.93 13.34 0.54
C VAL A 373 -11.49 12.82 0.35
N ILE A 374 -11.20 11.56 0.75
CA ILE A 374 -9.87 10.96 0.56
C ILE A 374 -9.61 10.74 -0.93
N GLN A 375 -10.58 10.23 -1.67
CA GLN A 375 -10.43 9.96 -3.08
C GLN A 375 -10.11 11.25 -3.85
N ASP A 376 -10.82 12.34 -3.58
CA ASP A 376 -10.56 13.66 -4.14
C ASP A 376 -9.16 14.21 -3.79
N CYS A 377 -8.69 13.98 -2.57
CA CYS A 377 -7.36 14.42 -2.14
C CYS A 377 -6.23 13.55 -2.74
N ALA A 378 -6.42 12.24 -2.82
CA ALA A 378 -5.44 11.32 -3.38
C ALA A 378 -5.26 11.54 -4.89
N GLU A 379 -6.35 11.72 -5.64
CA GLU A 379 -6.34 12.02 -7.08
C GLU A 379 -5.62 13.35 -7.38
N ARG A 380 -5.82 14.38 -6.54
CA ARG A 380 -5.13 15.67 -6.68
C ARG A 380 -3.64 15.62 -6.34
N CYS A 381 -3.25 14.77 -5.38
CA CYS A 381 -1.83 14.56 -5.06
C CYS A 381 -1.10 13.76 -6.14
N GLN A 382 -1.77 12.84 -6.83
CA GLN A 382 -1.20 12.07 -7.94
C GLN A 382 -1.03 12.90 -9.21
N SER A 383 -1.92 13.87 -9.46
CA SER A 383 -1.88 14.72 -10.67
C SER A 383 -0.75 15.76 -10.70
N GLY A 384 0.08 15.85 -9.67
CA GLY A 384 1.30 16.70 -9.68
C GLY A 384 1.03 18.20 -9.72
N SER A 385 -0.21 18.67 -9.53
CA SER A 385 -0.52 20.07 -9.46
C SER A 385 0.05 20.67 -8.16
N ASN A 386 1.00 21.61 -8.33
CA ASN A 386 1.69 22.37 -7.27
C ASN A 386 0.77 23.24 -6.38
N HIS A 387 -0.53 22.95 -6.35
CA HIS A 387 -1.52 23.67 -5.56
C HIS A 387 -2.30 22.73 -4.63
N CYS A 388 -1.58 21.90 -3.88
CA CYS A 388 -2.17 21.23 -2.72
C CYS A 388 -2.20 22.22 -1.52
N LEU A 389 -2.90 23.33 -1.69
CA LEU A 389 -3.41 24.18 -0.61
C LEU A 389 -4.83 23.68 -0.30
N CYS A 390 -4.91 22.58 0.42
CA CYS A 390 -6.14 22.28 1.17
C CYS A 390 -6.10 23.14 2.45
N VAL A 391 -6.79 24.27 2.38
CA VAL A 391 -7.21 25.07 3.56
C VAL A 391 -8.21 24.25 4.38
#